data_92068ec93aca704a66ec5b1c8ca74859
#
_entry.id   92068ec93aca704a66ec5b1c8ca74859
#
_cell.length_a   1.000
_cell.length_b   1.000
_cell.length_c   1.000
_cell.angle_alpha   90.00
_cell.angle_beta   90.00
_cell.angle_gamma   90.00
#
_symmetry.space_group_name_H-M   'P 1'
#
loop_
_entity.id
_entity.type
_entity.pdbx_description
1 polymer ?
#
loop_
_entity_poly.entity_id
_entity_poly.type
_entity_poly.pdbx_seq_one_letter_code
_entity_poly.pdbx_strand_id
1 'polypeptide(L)'
;MVQTLKCDSTTKGDNYPCGEWDYIWNIFVNVPKEDTVETFSMGSFVTPYGKRLWLGGEAGWEWTYDITDYAPILKEEREIIVGNNQELLDLKFLFIKGAPTRNILRVENIYPYGHHKYGDLADDIVLQETKLQLLPEARGYKLKAVVSGHGHAGPRNCCEWDSKTHTYYMNGSELFRWNVWKDCGNNPIYPQGGTWPFDRAGWCPGTKVDEYENELTPFVKPGDTISIDYEIEPYLDNGEKEGEFRISHQLFSYGSPNFMNDAEIIDIIVPSSKGAFSRFNPTLSNPKVIIKNAGAYDLERVEIHYGLKHRRKSVYHWYGHLKFLEEEKVFLPIPNWHGLRRTQTFEVEIKKTNGVKDENPLNNILTSTVPLPKIFPEEFILEIKTNNRDRARENSFTISGNNGTVYYSSGFFKDSTEYNFPIELKRGFYEFLFRDDMEDGISVHWWNRNSAPEKIGISGELKFLKWDGEVLHEFKPDFGQELRFGFIVGPIP
;
A
#
# COMPACT_ATOMS: atom_id res chain seq x y z
N MET A 1 -11.09 7.97 6.50
CA MET A 1 -11.65 6.86 7.31
C MET A 1 -10.50 5.97 7.76
N VAL A 2 -10.48 5.54 9.01
CA VAL A 2 -9.48 4.63 9.57
C VAL A 2 -10.16 3.32 9.92
N GLN A 3 -9.62 2.23 9.40
CA GLN A 3 -10.01 0.85 9.69
C GLN A 3 -8.96 0.24 10.59
N THR A 4 -9.37 -0.36 11.72
CA THR A 4 -8.48 -1.10 12.61
C THR A 4 -8.94 -2.55 12.70
N LEU A 5 -8.04 -3.48 12.40
CA LEU A 5 -8.29 -4.92 12.52
C LEU A 5 -7.51 -5.50 13.69
N LYS A 6 -8.13 -6.44 14.40
CA LYS A 6 -7.51 -7.23 15.48
C LYS A 6 -7.89 -8.69 15.33
N CYS A 7 -7.00 -9.58 15.78
CA CYS A 7 -7.36 -11.00 15.88
C CYS A 7 -8.47 -11.20 16.91
N ASP A 8 -9.44 -12.04 16.58
CA ASP A 8 -10.52 -12.43 17.50
C ASP A 8 -10.26 -13.81 18.09
N SER A 9 -9.83 -13.86 19.35
CA SER A 9 -9.58 -15.13 20.05
C SER A 9 -10.84 -15.96 20.28
N THR A 10 -12.03 -15.39 20.04
CA THR A 10 -13.32 -16.07 20.19
C THR A 10 -13.91 -16.55 18.88
N THR A 11 -13.23 -16.33 17.75
CA THR A 11 -13.66 -16.75 16.42
C THR A 11 -13.97 -18.25 16.40
N LYS A 12 -15.21 -18.58 15.97
CA LYS A 12 -15.70 -19.95 15.82
C LYS A 12 -15.85 -20.22 14.33
N GLY A 13 -15.23 -21.25 13.84
CA GLY A 13 -15.33 -21.63 12.43
C GLY A 13 -13.99 -21.59 11.70
N ASP A 14 -13.03 -20.87 12.21
CA ASP A 14 -11.65 -20.86 11.71
C ASP A 14 -10.69 -21.46 12.72
N ASN A 15 -9.55 -22.00 12.23
CA ASN A 15 -8.58 -22.69 13.07
C ASN A 15 -7.65 -21.70 13.83
N TYR A 16 -7.72 -20.40 13.53
CA TYR A 16 -6.79 -19.39 14.05
C TYR A 16 -7.54 -18.14 14.50
N PRO A 17 -7.05 -17.45 15.55
CA PRO A 17 -7.70 -16.24 16.07
C PRO A 17 -7.79 -15.08 15.07
N CYS A 18 -6.94 -15.04 14.03
CA CYS A 18 -6.99 -14.03 12.98
C CYS A 18 -7.64 -14.56 11.68
N GLY A 19 -8.47 -15.59 11.78
CA GLY A 19 -9.06 -16.25 10.63
C GLY A 19 -8.11 -17.22 9.92
N GLU A 20 -8.60 -17.96 8.95
CA GLU A 20 -7.81 -18.93 8.18
C GLU A 20 -7.57 -18.47 6.75
N TRP A 21 -8.54 -17.77 6.16
CA TRP A 21 -8.60 -17.48 4.73
C TRP A 21 -8.63 -15.99 4.42
N ASP A 22 -8.30 -15.64 3.19
CA ASP A 22 -8.31 -14.32 2.61
C ASP A 22 -9.71 -14.03 2.00
N TYR A 23 -10.60 -13.44 2.79
CA TYR A 23 -11.92 -13.03 2.33
C TYR A 23 -11.96 -11.55 1.97
N ILE A 24 -12.59 -11.24 0.83
CA ILE A 24 -12.87 -9.85 0.45
C ILE A 24 -14.12 -9.34 1.18
N TRP A 25 -14.07 -8.10 1.62
CA TRP A 25 -15.21 -7.36 2.15
C TRP A 25 -15.14 -5.88 1.76
N ASN A 26 -16.27 -5.19 1.88
CA ASN A 26 -16.42 -3.81 1.46
C ASN A 26 -16.98 -2.94 2.57
N ILE A 27 -16.76 -1.64 2.45
CA ILE A 27 -17.39 -0.63 3.26
C ILE A 27 -18.38 0.09 2.36
N PHE A 28 -19.67 -0.14 2.59
CA PHE A 28 -20.74 0.47 1.83
C PHE A 28 -21.39 1.60 2.62
N VAL A 29 -21.89 2.62 1.89
CA VAL A 29 -22.81 3.63 2.40
C VAL A 29 -24.11 3.57 1.61
N ASN A 30 -25.23 3.49 2.32
CA ASN A 30 -26.56 3.54 1.77
C ASN A 30 -27.09 4.99 1.75
N VAL A 31 -27.47 5.45 0.57
CA VAL A 31 -28.03 6.78 0.34
C VAL A 31 -29.51 6.64 -0.03
N PRO A 32 -30.44 7.07 0.82
CA PRO A 32 -31.86 7.05 0.49
C PRO A 32 -32.16 7.91 -0.75
N LYS A 33 -32.96 7.38 -1.65
CA LYS A 33 -33.65 8.07 -2.75
C LYS A 33 -35.15 7.91 -2.56
N GLU A 34 -35.98 8.68 -3.28
CA GLU A 34 -37.44 8.75 -3.06
C GLU A 34 -38.07 7.41 -2.70
N ASP A 35 -37.95 6.38 -3.54
CA ASP A 35 -38.55 5.05 -3.34
C ASP A 35 -37.52 3.93 -3.23
N THR A 36 -36.20 4.24 -3.21
CA THR A 36 -35.13 3.25 -3.28
C THR A 36 -33.93 3.66 -2.40
N VAL A 37 -32.95 2.78 -2.32
CA VAL A 37 -31.64 3.04 -1.69
C VAL A 37 -30.56 2.82 -2.73
N GLU A 38 -29.70 3.79 -2.91
CA GLU A 38 -28.48 3.61 -3.71
C GLU A 38 -27.30 3.32 -2.78
N THR A 39 -26.56 2.26 -3.11
CA THR A 39 -25.40 1.81 -2.32
C THR A 39 -24.11 2.18 -3.02
N PHE A 40 -23.20 2.85 -2.32
CA PHE A 40 -21.87 3.20 -2.80
C PHE A 40 -20.81 2.41 -2.05
N SER A 41 -19.85 1.83 -2.77
CA SER A 41 -18.66 1.24 -2.18
C SER A 41 -17.62 2.33 -1.93
N MET A 42 -17.22 2.51 -0.66
CA MET A 42 -16.21 3.51 -0.26
C MET A 42 -14.81 2.91 -0.11
N GLY A 43 -14.69 1.59 -0.15
CA GLY A 43 -13.42 0.89 -0.05
C GLY A 43 -13.63 -0.61 0.06
N SER A 44 -12.65 -1.36 -0.44
CA SER A 44 -12.60 -2.81 -0.39
C SER A 44 -11.31 -3.28 0.27
N PHE A 45 -11.37 -4.41 0.94
CA PHE A 45 -10.26 -4.97 1.69
C PHE A 45 -10.29 -6.50 1.59
N VAL A 46 -9.12 -7.13 1.62
CA VAL A 46 -9.02 -8.59 1.72
C VAL A 46 -8.34 -8.93 3.03
N THR A 47 -8.96 -9.83 3.80
CA THR A 47 -8.41 -10.28 5.08
C THR A 47 -7.09 -11.04 4.90
N PRO A 48 -6.19 -11.01 5.90
CA PRO A 48 -4.95 -11.78 5.84
C PRO A 48 -5.17 -13.26 6.20
N TYR A 49 -4.27 -14.13 5.78
CA TYR A 49 -4.21 -15.51 6.28
C TYR A 49 -3.74 -15.52 7.74
N GLY A 50 -4.55 -16.02 8.65
CA GLY A 50 -4.34 -15.90 10.10
C GLY A 50 -3.21 -16.71 10.70
N LYS A 51 -2.69 -17.72 10.01
CA LYS A 51 -1.62 -18.55 10.55
C LYS A 51 -0.31 -17.79 10.68
N ARG A 52 0.31 -17.82 11.85
CA ARG A 52 1.52 -17.06 12.20
C ARG A 52 1.33 -15.55 12.21
N LEU A 53 0.12 -15.08 12.02
CA LEU A 53 -0.20 -13.67 11.88
C LEU A 53 -0.12 -12.94 13.23
N TRP A 54 0.35 -11.71 13.16
CA TRP A 54 0.30 -10.72 14.24
C TRP A 54 -0.25 -9.39 13.69
N LEU A 55 -1.39 -8.96 14.22
CA LEU A 55 -2.06 -7.72 13.85
C LEU A 55 -1.89 -6.62 14.93
N GLY A 56 -0.64 -6.27 15.26
CA GLY A 56 -0.36 -5.17 16.20
C GLY A 56 -0.79 -5.43 17.64
N GLY A 57 -1.12 -6.67 18.02
CA GLY A 57 -1.58 -7.04 19.35
C GLY A 57 -2.86 -6.31 19.75
N GLU A 58 -2.93 -5.78 20.98
CA GLU A 58 -4.11 -5.05 21.50
C GLU A 58 -4.41 -3.74 20.73
N ALA A 59 -3.40 -3.09 20.18
CA ALA A 59 -3.57 -1.87 19.39
C ALA A 59 -4.27 -2.13 18.07
N GLY A 60 -4.07 -3.31 17.48
CA GLY A 60 -4.57 -3.65 16.16
C GLY A 60 -3.70 -3.12 15.04
N TRP A 61 -4.10 -3.40 13.81
CA TRP A 61 -3.45 -2.93 12.59
C TRP A 61 -4.35 -1.95 11.86
N GLU A 62 -3.81 -0.79 11.50
CA GLU A 62 -4.59 0.31 10.92
C GLU A 62 -4.33 0.50 9.43
N TRP A 63 -5.42 0.68 8.69
CA TRP A 63 -5.43 1.13 7.30
C TRP A 63 -6.25 2.42 7.18
N THR A 64 -5.75 3.36 6.38
CA THR A 64 -6.45 4.62 6.12
C THR A 64 -6.99 4.64 4.69
N TYR A 65 -8.23 5.11 4.53
CA TYR A 65 -8.87 5.40 3.25
C TYR A 65 -9.14 6.90 3.17
N ASP A 66 -8.74 7.53 2.07
CA ASP A 66 -9.25 8.85 1.76
C ASP A 66 -10.65 8.71 1.16
N ILE A 67 -11.63 9.16 1.91
CA ILE A 67 -13.04 9.16 1.50
C ILE A 67 -13.58 10.59 1.31
N THR A 68 -12.70 11.57 1.12
CA THR A 68 -13.04 12.98 0.96
C THR A 68 -14.00 13.17 -0.21
N ASP A 69 -13.84 12.42 -1.28
CA ASP A 69 -14.69 12.51 -2.48
C ASP A 69 -16.12 12.03 -2.24
N TYR A 70 -16.38 11.28 -1.17
CA TYR A 70 -17.74 10.90 -0.75
C TYR A 70 -18.42 11.94 0.16
N ALA A 71 -17.81 13.09 0.42
CA ALA A 71 -18.36 14.12 1.29
C ALA A 71 -19.82 14.51 0.99
N PRO A 72 -20.29 14.64 -0.27
CA PRO A 72 -21.69 14.99 -0.54
C PRO A 72 -22.70 14.00 0.04
N ILE A 73 -22.38 12.72 0.00
CA ILE A 73 -23.27 11.64 0.44
C ILE A 73 -23.09 11.28 1.92
N LEU A 74 -22.09 11.86 2.61
CA LEU A 74 -21.81 11.65 4.03
C LEU A 74 -22.24 12.84 4.93
N LYS A 75 -22.95 13.83 4.39
CA LYS A 75 -23.35 15.05 5.13
C LYS A 75 -24.52 14.85 6.10
N GLU A 76 -25.30 13.80 5.89
CA GLU A 76 -26.48 13.46 6.68
C GLU A 76 -26.30 12.10 7.34
N GLU A 77 -27.25 11.72 8.20
CA GLU A 77 -27.28 10.36 8.76
C GLU A 77 -27.34 9.32 7.65
N ARG A 78 -26.43 8.33 7.71
CA ARG A 78 -26.29 7.26 6.71
C ARG A 78 -26.13 5.90 7.37
N GLU A 79 -26.67 4.90 6.75
CA GLU A 79 -26.38 3.52 7.09
C GLU A 79 -25.04 3.12 6.46
N ILE A 80 -24.12 2.62 7.28
CA ILE A 80 -22.83 2.05 6.87
C ILE A 80 -22.91 0.54 7.04
N ILE A 81 -22.65 -0.18 5.96
CA ILE A 81 -22.62 -1.66 5.95
C ILE A 81 -21.17 -2.12 5.80
N VAL A 82 -20.75 -2.98 6.71
CA VAL A 82 -19.40 -3.59 6.70
C VAL A 82 -19.57 -5.07 6.96
N GLY A 83 -18.87 -5.89 6.18
CA GLY A 83 -18.83 -7.33 6.36
C GLY A 83 -17.43 -7.78 6.74
N ASN A 84 -17.30 -8.55 7.81
CA ASN A 84 -16.07 -9.22 8.20
C ASN A 84 -16.42 -10.39 9.10
N ASN A 85 -15.85 -11.56 8.82
CA ASN A 85 -16.19 -12.81 9.51
C ASN A 85 -15.05 -13.37 10.38
N GLN A 86 -13.87 -12.76 10.38
CA GLN A 86 -12.67 -13.37 10.95
C GLN A 86 -12.03 -12.54 12.05
N GLU A 87 -11.96 -11.23 11.87
CA GLU A 87 -11.28 -10.33 12.80
C GLU A 87 -12.27 -9.37 13.45
N LEU A 88 -11.85 -8.80 14.58
CA LEU A 88 -12.53 -7.65 15.16
C LEU A 88 -12.21 -6.42 14.31
N LEU A 89 -13.26 -5.70 13.93
CA LEU A 89 -13.20 -4.51 13.08
C LEU A 89 -13.67 -3.27 13.85
N ASP A 90 -12.88 -2.20 13.80
CA ASP A 90 -13.27 -0.86 14.23
C ASP A 90 -13.11 0.12 13.05
N LEU A 91 -14.13 0.97 12.83
CA LEU A 91 -14.13 2.01 11.82
C LEU A 91 -14.29 3.39 12.47
N LYS A 92 -13.39 4.30 12.12
CA LYS A 92 -13.45 5.71 12.54
C LYS A 92 -13.54 6.63 11.34
N PHE A 93 -14.55 7.48 11.30
CA PHE A 93 -14.67 8.54 10.31
C PHE A 93 -14.05 9.82 10.88
N LEU A 94 -13.02 10.34 10.22
CA LEU A 94 -12.33 11.55 10.62
C LEU A 94 -12.84 12.71 9.76
N PHE A 95 -13.49 13.69 10.37
CA PHE A 95 -13.93 14.92 9.72
C PHE A 95 -12.90 16.02 9.98
N ILE A 96 -12.11 16.36 8.95
CA ILE A 96 -11.04 17.36 9.04
C ILE A 96 -11.65 18.73 8.73
N LYS A 97 -11.44 19.70 9.63
CA LYS A 97 -11.91 21.09 9.43
C LYS A 97 -10.99 21.82 8.46
N GLY A 98 -11.57 22.55 7.54
CA GLY A 98 -10.86 23.37 6.56
C GLY A 98 -11.57 23.39 5.22
N ALA A 99 -11.10 24.21 4.30
CA ALA A 99 -11.53 24.14 2.91
C ALA A 99 -10.86 22.89 2.28
N PRO A 100 -11.62 22.02 1.62
CA PRO A 100 -11.04 20.90 0.88
C PRO A 100 -10.27 21.43 -0.34
N THR A 101 -9.44 20.60 -0.94
CA THR A 101 -8.74 20.91 -2.19
C THR A 101 -9.71 21.35 -3.28
N ARG A 102 -10.87 20.71 -3.34
CA ARG A 102 -12.01 21.03 -4.21
C ARG A 102 -13.32 20.60 -3.55
N ASN A 103 -14.42 21.22 -3.94
CA ASN A 103 -15.73 20.79 -3.51
C ASN A 103 -16.27 19.70 -4.42
N ILE A 104 -16.55 18.53 -3.90
CA ILE A 104 -17.26 17.48 -4.62
C ILE A 104 -18.74 17.89 -4.69
N LEU A 105 -19.32 17.85 -5.88
CA LEU A 105 -20.69 18.26 -6.15
C LEU A 105 -21.61 17.05 -6.26
N ARG A 106 -21.16 15.97 -6.90
CA ARG A 106 -21.95 14.75 -7.12
C ARG A 106 -21.05 13.51 -7.17
N VAL A 107 -21.57 12.42 -6.63
CA VAL A 107 -21.01 11.06 -6.75
C VAL A 107 -22.07 10.20 -7.41
N GLU A 108 -21.68 9.42 -8.41
CA GLU A 108 -22.58 8.55 -9.17
C GLU A 108 -21.92 7.17 -9.36
N ASN A 109 -22.71 6.10 -9.21
CA ASN A 109 -22.26 4.80 -9.68
C ASN A 109 -22.44 4.73 -11.20
N ILE A 110 -21.34 4.43 -11.91
CA ILE A 110 -21.40 4.03 -13.32
C ILE A 110 -21.79 2.56 -13.36
N TYR A 111 -21.01 1.74 -12.65
CA TYR A 111 -21.28 0.33 -12.41
C TYR A 111 -21.25 0.11 -10.91
N PRO A 112 -22.41 -0.14 -10.26
CA PRO A 112 -22.47 -0.46 -8.83
C PRO A 112 -21.63 -1.70 -8.51
N TYR A 113 -21.18 -1.82 -7.26
CA TYR A 113 -20.43 -2.98 -6.84
C TYR A 113 -21.16 -4.29 -7.18
N GLY A 114 -20.43 -5.16 -7.85
CA GLY A 114 -20.94 -6.45 -8.29
C GLY A 114 -19.86 -7.52 -8.44
N HIS A 115 -20.31 -8.75 -8.61
CA HIS A 115 -19.51 -9.92 -8.89
C HIS A 115 -19.79 -10.34 -10.32
N HIS A 116 -18.76 -10.36 -11.15
CA HIS A 116 -18.92 -10.63 -12.57
C HIS A 116 -17.96 -11.72 -13.02
N LYS A 117 -18.49 -12.73 -13.69
CA LYS A 117 -17.67 -13.77 -14.30
C LYS A 117 -16.82 -13.18 -15.41
N TYR A 118 -15.62 -13.72 -15.59
CA TYR A 118 -14.72 -13.23 -16.62
C TYR A 118 -15.31 -13.30 -18.01
N GLY A 119 -15.94 -14.45 -18.38
CA GLY A 119 -16.59 -14.61 -19.68
C GLY A 119 -17.67 -13.58 -19.92
N ASP A 120 -18.56 -13.35 -18.94
CA ASP A 120 -19.65 -12.36 -19.05
C ASP A 120 -19.12 -10.92 -19.25
N LEU A 121 -17.97 -10.58 -18.66
CA LEU A 121 -17.30 -9.29 -18.88
C LEU A 121 -16.66 -9.20 -20.27
N ALA A 122 -15.97 -10.26 -20.68
CA ALA A 122 -15.24 -10.28 -21.95
C ALA A 122 -16.15 -10.33 -23.17
N ASP A 123 -17.38 -10.86 -23.02
CA ASP A 123 -18.41 -10.93 -24.04
C ASP A 123 -19.41 -9.77 -23.98
N ASP A 124 -19.14 -8.74 -23.14
CA ASP A 124 -19.98 -7.54 -22.95
C ASP A 124 -21.44 -7.87 -22.60
N ILE A 125 -21.66 -8.99 -21.85
CA ILE A 125 -22.98 -9.39 -21.38
C ILE A 125 -23.41 -8.55 -20.16
N VAL A 126 -22.42 -8.12 -19.37
CA VAL A 126 -22.59 -7.30 -18.14
C VAL A 126 -21.74 -6.04 -18.22
N LEU A 127 -22.11 -5.04 -17.44
CA LEU A 127 -21.42 -3.72 -17.40
C LEU A 127 -21.33 -3.03 -18.77
N GLN A 128 -22.38 -3.19 -19.58
CA GLN A 128 -22.49 -2.64 -20.93
C GLN A 128 -22.38 -1.11 -20.94
N GLU A 129 -22.18 -0.54 -22.13
CA GLU A 129 -22.08 0.89 -22.36
C GLU A 129 -23.20 1.68 -21.65
N THR A 130 -22.81 2.64 -20.85
CA THR A 130 -23.71 3.48 -20.06
C THR A 130 -23.62 4.95 -20.49
N LYS A 131 -24.77 5.61 -20.68
CA LYS A 131 -24.84 7.06 -20.97
C LYS A 131 -24.87 7.85 -19.65
N LEU A 132 -23.99 8.83 -19.58
CA LEU A 132 -23.84 9.72 -18.44
C LEU A 132 -24.10 11.16 -18.88
N GLN A 133 -24.92 11.87 -18.11
CA GLN A 133 -25.11 13.30 -18.23
C GLN A 133 -24.20 14.03 -17.25
N LEU A 134 -23.15 14.65 -17.75
CA LEU A 134 -22.21 15.39 -16.93
C LEU A 134 -22.85 16.61 -16.29
N LEU A 135 -22.48 16.87 -15.03
CA LEU A 135 -23.07 17.97 -14.24
C LEU A 135 -22.62 19.33 -14.82
N PRO A 136 -23.54 20.22 -15.30
CA PRO A 136 -23.14 21.45 -15.99
C PRO A 136 -22.38 22.46 -15.12
N GLU A 137 -22.65 22.49 -13.82
CA GLU A 137 -21.98 23.35 -12.84
C GLU A 137 -20.61 22.84 -12.39
N ALA A 138 -20.25 21.58 -12.69
CA ALA A 138 -18.94 21.04 -12.38
C ALA A 138 -17.84 21.68 -13.22
N ARG A 139 -16.61 21.58 -12.74
CA ARG A 139 -15.40 22.06 -13.42
C ARG A 139 -14.38 20.94 -13.61
N GLY A 140 -14.64 19.78 -13.02
CA GLY A 140 -13.83 18.60 -13.20
C GLY A 140 -14.61 17.33 -12.91
N TYR A 141 -14.08 16.22 -13.48
CA TYR A 141 -14.69 14.89 -13.44
C TYR A 141 -13.61 13.84 -13.30
N LYS A 142 -13.79 12.93 -12.34
CA LYS A 142 -12.87 11.81 -12.10
C LYS A 142 -13.62 10.49 -12.14
N LEU A 143 -13.07 9.52 -12.87
CA LEU A 143 -13.50 8.13 -12.84
C LEU A 143 -12.66 7.39 -11.78
N LYS A 144 -13.30 6.59 -10.95
CA LYS A 144 -12.66 5.69 -9.99
C LYS A 144 -13.16 4.27 -10.23
N ALA A 145 -12.22 3.36 -10.51
CA ALA A 145 -12.47 1.94 -10.57
C ALA A 145 -11.83 1.22 -9.37
N VAL A 146 -12.58 0.35 -8.73
CA VAL A 146 -12.07 -0.61 -7.74
C VAL A 146 -12.30 -1.99 -8.33
N VAL A 147 -11.22 -2.71 -8.61
CA VAL A 147 -11.26 -3.98 -9.33
C VAL A 147 -10.35 -4.99 -8.64
N SER A 148 -10.86 -6.19 -8.38
CA SER A 148 -10.08 -7.31 -7.87
C SER A 148 -10.52 -8.62 -8.50
N GLY A 149 -9.52 -9.43 -8.92
CA GLY A 149 -9.76 -10.77 -9.47
C GLY A 149 -9.75 -11.85 -8.39
N HIS A 150 -10.67 -12.79 -8.47
CA HIS A 150 -10.87 -13.86 -7.50
C HIS A 150 -11.16 -15.20 -8.18
N GLY A 151 -10.77 -16.29 -7.48
CA GLY A 151 -10.83 -17.64 -8.01
C GLY A 151 -9.60 -18.00 -8.82
N HIS A 152 -9.37 -19.30 -9.02
CA HIS A 152 -8.16 -19.82 -9.67
C HIS A 152 -8.47 -21.09 -10.50
N ALA A 153 -9.68 -21.16 -11.02
CA ALA A 153 -10.16 -22.31 -11.79
C ALA A 153 -10.19 -22.07 -13.31
N GLY A 154 -10.03 -20.82 -13.74
CA GLY A 154 -10.00 -20.45 -15.15
C GLY A 154 -8.63 -20.59 -15.81
N PRO A 155 -8.52 -20.23 -17.10
CA PRO A 155 -7.23 -20.22 -17.81
C PRO A 155 -6.17 -19.45 -17.01
N ARG A 156 -4.96 -20.00 -16.92
CA ARG A 156 -3.82 -19.43 -16.18
C ARG A 156 -4.11 -19.09 -14.71
N ASN A 157 -5.03 -19.82 -14.08
CA ASN A 157 -5.55 -19.56 -12.73
C ASN A 157 -6.30 -18.21 -12.59
N CYS A 158 -6.95 -17.76 -13.67
CA CYS A 158 -7.77 -16.56 -13.60
C CYS A 158 -8.95 -16.75 -12.62
N CYS A 159 -9.28 -15.72 -11.87
CA CYS A 159 -8.86 -14.34 -12.05
C CYS A 159 -7.97 -13.82 -10.92
N GLU A 160 -7.62 -14.65 -9.96
CA GLU A 160 -6.75 -14.26 -8.83
C GLU A 160 -5.29 -14.10 -9.25
N TRP A 161 -4.77 -15.05 -10.02
CA TRP A 161 -3.34 -15.21 -10.33
C TRP A 161 -2.97 -14.81 -11.75
N ASP A 162 -3.85 -14.11 -12.44
CA ASP A 162 -3.67 -13.75 -13.84
C ASP A 162 -3.90 -12.25 -14.06
N SER A 163 -2.84 -11.55 -14.44
CA SER A 163 -2.91 -10.12 -14.79
C SER A 163 -3.79 -9.90 -16.01
N LYS A 164 -4.74 -8.98 -15.91
CA LYS A 164 -5.63 -8.59 -17.01
C LYS A 164 -5.55 -7.10 -17.28
N THR A 165 -5.65 -6.79 -18.59
CA THR A 165 -5.81 -5.42 -19.06
C THR A 165 -7.28 -5.04 -19.04
N HIS A 166 -7.59 -3.91 -18.42
CA HIS A 166 -8.90 -3.28 -18.34
C HIS A 166 -8.89 -1.98 -19.10
N THR A 167 -10.00 -1.62 -19.74
CA THR A 167 -10.06 -0.46 -20.63
C THR A 167 -11.37 0.29 -20.45
N TYR A 168 -11.30 1.62 -20.39
CA TYR A 168 -12.47 2.47 -20.59
C TYR A 168 -12.48 2.98 -22.02
N TYR A 169 -13.65 2.90 -22.66
CA TYR A 169 -13.98 3.60 -23.89
C TYR A 169 -14.96 4.75 -23.58
N MET A 170 -14.78 5.84 -24.27
CA MET A 170 -15.71 6.98 -24.23
C MET A 170 -16.18 7.29 -25.64
N ASN A 171 -17.49 7.30 -25.87
CA ASN A 171 -18.11 7.54 -27.17
C ASN A 171 -17.49 6.63 -28.25
N GLY A 172 -17.24 5.36 -27.93
CA GLY A 172 -16.69 4.35 -28.82
C GLY A 172 -15.17 4.44 -29.09
N SER A 173 -14.45 5.34 -28.40
CA SER A 173 -12.99 5.48 -28.52
C SER A 173 -12.29 5.11 -27.22
N GLU A 174 -11.16 4.38 -27.32
CA GLU A 174 -10.34 4.06 -26.15
C GLU A 174 -9.90 5.33 -25.42
N LEU A 175 -10.09 5.37 -24.12
CA LEU A 175 -9.79 6.51 -23.28
C LEU A 175 -8.69 6.23 -22.27
N PHE A 176 -8.87 5.19 -21.45
CA PHE A 176 -7.91 4.78 -20.42
C PHE A 176 -7.72 3.27 -20.46
N ARG A 177 -6.49 2.84 -20.26
CA ARG A 177 -6.11 1.43 -20.21
C ARG A 177 -5.16 1.19 -19.02
N TRP A 178 -5.41 0.13 -18.23
CA TRP A 178 -4.57 -0.22 -17.09
C TRP A 178 -4.54 -1.73 -16.86
N ASN A 179 -3.49 -2.21 -16.19
CA ASN A 179 -3.42 -3.60 -15.72
C ASN A 179 -3.89 -3.68 -14.27
N VAL A 180 -4.68 -4.72 -13.97
CA VAL A 180 -5.07 -5.06 -12.60
C VAL A 180 -4.10 -6.11 -12.09
N TRP A 181 -3.06 -5.66 -11.40
CA TRP A 181 -2.00 -6.50 -10.83
C TRP A 181 -1.32 -5.79 -9.67
N LYS A 182 -1.03 -6.55 -8.60
CA LYS A 182 -0.43 -6.02 -7.38
C LYS A 182 0.69 -6.92 -6.91
N ASP A 183 1.88 -6.32 -6.69
CA ASP A 183 3.04 -6.94 -6.06
C ASP A 183 2.76 -7.17 -4.57
N CYS A 184 2.84 -8.43 -4.13
CA CYS A 184 2.59 -8.86 -2.76
C CYS A 184 3.87 -9.28 -2.01
N GLY A 185 5.00 -9.42 -2.67
CA GLY A 185 6.27 -9.80 -2.04
C GLY A 185 6.71 -8.86 -0.92
N ASN A 186 6.31 -7.58 -1.01
CA ASN A 186 6.53 -6.55 -0.01
C ASN A 186 5.31 -6.21 0.86
N ASN A 187 4.35 -7.12 0.96
CA ASN A 187 3.20 -6.94 1.85
C ASN A 187 3.65 -6.62 3.29
N PRO A 188 3.19 -5.50 3.90
CA PRO A 188 3.62 -5.11 5.24
C PRO A 188 3.11 -6.05 6.34
N ILE A 189 2.04 -6.80 6.09
CA ILE A 189 1.50 -7.81 7.00
C ILE A 189 2.16 -9.15 6.70
N TYR A 190 3.14 -9.52 7.50
CA TYR A 190 3.86 -10.79 7.40
C TYR A 190 4.46 -11.21 8.76
N PRO A 191 4.77 -12.50 8.97
CA PRO A 191 4.39 -13.64 8.14
C PRO A 191 2.90 -13.95 8.26
N GLN A 192 2.37 -14.55 7.21
CA GLN A 192 1.02 -15.09 7.17
C GLN A 192 1.08 -16.59 6.90
N GLY A 193 -0.07 -17.26 6.89
CA GLY A 193 -0.24 -18.58 6.27
C GLY A 193 -0.44 -18.43 4.75
N GLY A 194 -0.86 -19.52 4.10
CA GLY A 194 -1.27 -19.50 2.69
C GLY A 194 -0.19 -19.05 1.72
N THR A 195 -0.63 -18.50 0.63
CA THR A 195 0.17 -18.06 -0.51
C THR A 195 0.32 -16.53 -0.53
N TRP A 196 0.45 -15.92 0.64
CA TRP A 196 0.42 -14.48 0.85
C TRP A 196 1.46 -13.66 0.05
N PRO A 197 2.70 -14.16 -0.26
CA PRO A 197 3.70 -13.34 -0.93
C PRO A 197 3.50 -13.25 -2.44
N PHE A 198 2.63 -14.09 -3.03
CA PHE A 198 2.44 -14.11 -4.47
C PHE A 198 1.50 -13.00 -4.94
N ASP A 199 1.87 -12.40 -6.05
CA ASP A 199 1.12 -11.33 -6.71
C ASP A 199 -0.27 -11.76 -7.12
N ARG A 200 -1.20 -10.79 -7.09
CA ARG A 200 -2.61 -11.01 -7.40
C ARG A 200 -3.23 -9.87 -8.19
N ALA A 201 -4.37 -10.16 -8.77
CA ALA A 201 -5.14 -9.18 -9.52
C ALA A 201 -5.77 -8.11 -8.60
N GLY A 202 -5.02 -7.04 -8.32
CA GLY A 202 -5.48 -5.83 -7.65
C GLY A 202 -5.57 -5.89 -6.12
N TRP A 203 -5.05 -6.94 -5.46
CA TRP A 203 -5.08 -7.05 -4.00
C TRP A 203 -3.95 -7.92 -3.45
N CYS A 204 -3.66 -7.79 -2.15
CA CYS A 204 -2.83 -8.73 -1.40
C CYS A 204 -3.54 -9.08 -0.09
N PRO A 205 -3.35 -10.30 0.47
CA PRO A 205 -3.95 -10.67 1.75
C PRO A 205 -3.56 -9.69 2.86
N GLY A 206 -4.55 -9.12 3.56
CA GLY A 206 -4.35 -8.13 4.60
C GLY A 206 -4.17 -6.70 4.09
N THR A 207 -4.54 -6.40 2.82
CA THR A 207 -4.42 -5.04 2.28
C THR A 207 -5.72 -4.53 1.66
N LYS A 208 -5.75 -3.23 1.43
CA LYS A 208 -6.80 -2.60 0.61
C LYS A 208 -6.71 -3.13 -0.83
N VAL A 209 -7.87 -3.30 -1.47
CA VAL A 209 -7.95 -3.47 -2.92
C VAL A 209 -7.47 -2.19 -3.60
N ASP A 210 -6.78 -2.31 -4.71
CA ASP A 210 -6.28 -1.16 -5.44
C ASP A 210 -7.42 -0.33 -6.05
N GLU A 211 -7.22 0.98 -6.04
CA GLU A 211 -8.12 1.96 -6.61
C GLU A 211 -7.45 2.59 -7.83
N TYR A 212 -8.13 2.59 -8.97
CA TYR A 212 -7.63 3.16 -10.22
C TYR A 212 -8.40 4.44 -10.51
N GLU A 213 -7.74 5.57 -10.35
CA GLU A 213 -8.33 6.90 -10.54
C GLU A 213 -7.85 7.50 -11.87
N ASN A 214 -8.80 8.01 -12.67
CA ASN A 214 -8.53 8.60 -13.96
C ASN A 214 -9.23 9.95 -14.07
N GLU A 215 -8.46 11.00 -14.37
CA GLU A 215 -8.98 12.35 -14.56
C GLU A 215 -9.65 12.47 -15.94
N LEU A 216 -10.95 12.70 -15.95
CA LEU A 216 -11.76 12.80 -17.17
C LEU A 216 -11.85 14.24 -17.70
N THR A 217 -11.61 15.24 -16.88
CA THR A 217 -11.77 16.67 -17.19
C THR A 217 -11.15 17.11 -18.53
N PRO A 218 -9.95 16.67 -18.93
CA PRO A 218 -9.34 17.10 -20.19
C PRO A 218 -10.07 16.65 -21.45
N PHE A 219 -10.98 15.67 -21.34
CA PHE A 219 -11.62 15.01 -22.47
C PHE A 219 -13.08 15.40 -22.68
N VAL A 220 -13.67 16.16 -21.74
CA VAL A 220 -15.10 16.47 -21.72
C VAL A 220 -15.38 17.95 -21.42
N LYS A 221 -16.61 18.37 -21.64
CA LYS A 221 -17.11 19.70 -21.24
C LYS A 221 -18.26 19.56 -20.24
N PRO A 222 -18.40 20.53 -19.31
CA PRO A 222 -19.55 20.56 -18.43
C PRO A 222 -20.88 20.52 -19.19
N GLY A 223 -21.78 19.63 -18.78
CA GLY A 223 -23.09 19.45 -19.42
C GLY A 223 -23.08 18.51 -20.64
N ASP A 224 -21.96 17.96 -21.04
CA ASP A 224 -21.92 16.95 -22.12
C ASP A 224 -22.69 15.69 -21.71
N THR A 225 -23.30 15.03 -22.69
CA THR A 225 -23.74 13.64 -22.60
C THR A 225 -22.67 12.76 -23.22
N ILE A 226 -22.12 11.85 -22.45
CA ILE A 226 -21.09 10.92 -22.91
C ILE A 226 -21.57 9.47 -22.72
N SER A 227 -21.02 8.54 -23.50
CA SER A 227 -21.11 7.12 -23.16
C SER A 227 -19.79 6.66 -22.56
N ILE A 228 -19.86 5.84 -21.52
CA ILE A 228 -18.73 5.12 -20.95
C ILE A 228 -19.00 3.63 -21.11
N ASP A 229 -18.02 2.95 -21.66
CA ASP A 229 -18.00 1.52 -21.79
C ASP A 229 -16.75 0.96 -21.09
N TYR A 230 -16.88 -0.21 -20.49
CA TYR A 230 -15.81 -0.86 -19.77
C TYR A 230 -15.59 -2.25 -20.28
N GLU A 231 -14.39 -2.51 -20.73
CA GLU A 231 -13.98 -3.79 -21.29
C GLU A 231 -12.77 -4.38 -20.58
N ILE A 232 -12.65 -5.70 -20.67
CA ILE A 232 -11.49 -6.49 -20.26
C ILE A 232 -10.95 -7.23 -21.49
N GLU A 233 -9.68 -7.61 -21.47
CA GLU A 233 -9.11 -8.43 -22.53
C GLU A 233 -9.92 -9.72 -22.77
N PRO A 234 -9.94 -10.27 -24.01
CA PRO A 234 -10.80 -11.41 -24.37
C PRO A 234 -10.61 -12.63 -23.47
N TYR A 235 -11.70 -13.26 -23.10
CA TYR A 235 -11.72 -14.55 -22.40
C TYR A 235 -11.47 -15.70 -23.39
N LEU A 236 -10.58 -16.61 -22.98
CA LEU A 236 -10.33 -17.87 -23.71
C LEU A 236 -10.86 -19.04 -22.89
N ASP A 237 -12.06 -19.48 -23.21
CA ASP A 237 -12.68 -20.63 -22.54
C ASP A 237 -11.86 -21.91 -22.81
N ASN A 238 -11.51 -22.62 -21.73
CA ASN A 238 -10.81 -23.89 -21.77
C ASN A 238 -11.66 -25.06 -21.21
N GLY A 239 -12.97 -24.83 -20.98
CA GLY A 239 -13.90 -25.78 -20.43
C GLY A 239 -13.79 -26.00 -18.90
N GLU A 240 -12.96 -25.24 -18.20
CA GLU A 240 -12.86 -25.23 -16.74
C GLU A 240 -13.82 -24.19 -16.13
N LYS A 241 -13.97 -24.22 -14.82
CA LYS A 241 -14.65 -23.13 -14.12
C LYS A 241 -13.88 -21.84 -14.31
N GLU A 242 -14.57 -20.77 -14.61
CA GLU A 242 -14.01 -19.44 -14.70
C GLU A 242 -13.93 -18.76 -13.34
N GLY A 243 -12.98 -17.85 -13.18
CA GLY A 243 -12.92 -16.93 -12.07
C GLY A 243 -13.84 -15.72 -12.27
N GLU A 244 -13.84 -14.83 -11.32
CA GLU A 244 -14.67 -13.63 -11.32
C GLU A 244 -13.89 -12.39 -10.91
N PHE A 245 -14.41 -11.23 -11.29
CA PHE A 245 -13.96 -9.93 -10.82
C PHE A 245 -14.99 -9.27 -9.90
N ARG A 246 -14.52 -8.64 -8.86
CA ARG A 246 -15.29 -7.74 -8.01
C ARG A 246 -15.05 -6.33 -8.50
N ILE A 247 -16.12 -5.65 -8.91
CA ILE A 247 -16.02 -4.39 -9.65
C ILE A 247 -16.95 -3.35 -9.04
N SER A 248 -16.44 -2.13 -8.89
CA SER A 248 -17.23 -0.93 -8.59
C SER A 248 -16.63 0.26 -9.32
N HIS A 249 -17.40 0.93 -10.19
CA HIS A 249 -16.96 2.10 -10.91
C HIS A 249 -17.83 3.30 -10.59
N GLN A 250 -17.20 4.45 -10.31
CA GLN A 250 -17.86 5.66 -9.88
C GLN A 250 -17.36 6.89 -10.63
N LEU A 251 -18.26 7.85 -10.83
CA LEU A 251 -17.96 9.19 -11.36
C LEU A 251 -18.08 10.22 -10.24
N PHE A 252 -17.05 11.02 -10.07
CA PHE A 252 -17.03 12.17 -9.17
C PHE A 252 -17.02 13.45 -9.99
N SER A 253 -18.05 14.30 -9.78
CA SER A 253 -18.13 15.64 -10.35
C SER A 253 -17.74 16.65 -9.30
N TYR A 254 -16.84 17.59 -9.60
CA TYR A 254 -16.32 18.55 -8.63
C TYR A 254 -16.21 19.96 -9.19
N GLY A 255 -16.19 20.95 -8.28
CA GLY A 255 -15.99 22.35 -8.58
C GLY A 255 -14.55 22.71 -8.90
N SER A 256 -14.27 24.00 -9.12
CA SER A 256 -12.90 24.49 -9.27
C SER A 256 -12.06 24.19 -8.02
N PRO A 257 -10.73 24.08 -8.16
CA PRO A 257 -9.83 24.09 -7.02
C PRO A 257 -10.09 25.30 -6.12
N ASN A 258 -10.02 25.10 -4.81
CA ASN A 258 -10.26 26.17 -3.84
C ASN A 258 -9.03 27.05 -3.62
N PHE A 259 -7.85 26.60 -4.05
CA PHE A 259 -6.57 27.30 -3.93
C PHE A 259 -5.89 27.38 -5.30
N MET A 260 -5.10 28.43 -5.53
CA MET A 260 -4.32 28.57 -6.76
C MET A 260 -2.95 27.91 -6.62
N ASN A 261 -2.23 28.19 -5.53
CA ASN A 261 -0.93 27.64 -5.20
C ASN A 261 -0.99 26.90 -3.87
N ASP A 262 -1.18 25.59 -3.93
CA ASP A 262 -1.30 24.70 -2.77
C ASP A 262 -0.57 23.40 -3.06
N ALA A 263 0.36 23.02 -2.20
CA ALA A 263 1.01 21.72 -2.22
C ALA A 263 0.76 21.03 -0.88
N GLU A 264 0.34 19.79 -0.94
CA GLU A 264 -0.02 18.98 0.23
C GLU A 264 1.03 17.91 0.50
N ILE A 265 1.30 17.62 1.78
CA ILE A 265 2.06 16.45 2.20
C ILE A 265 1.06 15.34 2.53
N ILE A 266 0.93 14.37 1.62
CA ILE A 266 -0.01 13.25 1.77
C ILE A 266 0.46 12.27 2.84
N ASP A 267 1.76 11.88 2.80
CA ASP A 267 2.30 10.93 3.76
C ASP A 267 3.82 11.03 3.94
N ILE A 268 4.30 10.52 5.08
CA ILE A 268 5.70 10.26 5.37
C ILE A 268 5.90 8.75 5.42
N ILE A 269 6.50 8.19 4.35
CA ILE A 269 6.77 6.76 4.24
C ILE A 269 7.96 6.38 5.13
N VAL A 270 9.02 7.21 5.10
CA VAL A 270 10.26 7.03 5.87
C VAL A 270 10.71 8.39 6.42
N PRO A 271 10.98 8.49 7.72
CA PRO A 271 10.73 7.51 8.78
C PRO A 271 9.26 7.50 9.22
N SER A 272 8.74 6.34 9.56
CA SER A 272 7.37 6.20 10.06
C SER A 272 7.23 4.99 10.97
N SER A 273 6.28 5.02 11.89
CA SER A 273 5.83 3.87 12.68
C SER A 273 4.51 3.29 12.19
N LYS A 274 3.97 3.79 11.07
CA LYS A 274 2.74 3.24 10.49
C LYS A 274 2.98 1.79 10.03
N GLY A 275 2.06 0.90 10.35
CA GLY A 275 2.12 -0.50 9.95
C GLY A 275 2.28 -0.68 8.44
N ALA A 276 1.56 0.12 7.64
CA ALA A 276 1.65 0.11 6.18
C ALA A 276 3.08 0.33 5.63
N PHE A 277 3.96 0.97 6.40
CA PHE A 277 5.34 1.24 6.01
C PHE A 277 6.38 0.46 6.83
N SER A 278 5.96 -0.55 7.58
CA SER A 278 6.82 -1.32 8.50
C SER A 278 8.05 -1.93 7.81
N ARG A 279 7.95 -2.27 6.54
CA ARG A 279 9.04 -2.80 5.73
C ARG A 279 10.22 -1.85 5.56
N PHE A 280 9.99 -0.56 5.66
CA PHE A 280 11.00 0.48 5.47
C PHE A 280 11.58 1.02 6.77
N ASN A 281 11.01 0.63 7.92
CA ASN A 281 11.32 1.22 9.21
C ASN A 281 11.73 0.17 10.27
N PRO A 282 12.61 0.55 11.19
CA PRO A 282 13.27 1.86 11.27
C PRO A 282 14.42 1.96 10.27
N THR A 283 14.51 3.10 9.58
CA THR A 283 15.67 3.45 8.75
C THR A 283 16.06 4.90 9.00
N LEU A 284 17.35 5.19 9.03
CA LEU A 284 17.91 6.52 9.21
C LEU A 284 18.63 7.01 7.95
N SER A 285 18.24 6.49 6.81
CA SER A 285 18.69 6.90 5.48
C SER A 285 17.90 8.12 4.96
N ASN A 286 17.70 8.17 3.66
CA ASN A 286 16.93 9.20 2.98
C ASN A 286 15.43 9.13 3.34
N PRO A 287 14.85 10.19 3.90
CA PRO A 287 13.41 10.22 4.09
C PRO A 287 12.65 10.16 2.76
N LYS A 288 11.45 9.57 2.81
CA LYS A 288 10.54 9.45 1.66
C LYS A 288 9.20 10.05 2.05
N VAL A 289 8.71 10.98 1.25
CA VAL A 289 7.43 11.64 1.46
C VAL A 289 6.61 11.59 0.17
N ILE A 290 5.29 11.71 0.29
CA ILE A 290 4.41 11.90 -0.85
C ILE A 290 3.92 13.33 -0.82
N ILE A 291 4.13 14.06 -1.91
CA ILE A 291 3.56 15.39 -2.13
C ILE A 291 2.50 15.32 -3.21
N LYS A 292 1.55 16.26 -3.17
CA LYS A 292 0.45 16.40 -4.12
C LYS A 292 0.30 17.85 -4.53
N ASN A 293 -0.03 18.08 -5.79
CA ASN A 293 -0.55 19.37 -6.22
C ASN A 293 -2.02 19.51 -5.83
N ALA A 294 -2.31 20.31 -4.83
CA ALA A 294 -3.66 20.63 -4.35
C ALA A 294 -4.19 21.97 -4.90
N GLY A 295 -3.38 22.71 -5.67
CA GLY A 295 -3.69 24.00 -6.27
C GLY A 295 -4.05 23.93 -7.75
N ALA A 296 -4.69 24.99 -8.24
CA ALA A 296 -5.13 25.10 -9.64
C ALA A 296 -3.97 25.24 -10.64
N TYR A 297 -2.84 25.85 -10.22
CA TYR A 297 -1.67 25.98 -11.07
C TYR A 297 -0.80 24.73 -11.00
N ASP A 298 -0.19 24.38 -12.12
CA ASP A 298 0.79 23.30 -12.15
C ASP A 298 1.87 23.53 -11.10
N LEU A 299 2.20 22.49 -10.35
CA LEU A 299 3.21 22.56 -9.29
C LEU A 299 4.58 22.28 -9.90
N GLU A 300 5.44 23.31 -9.95
CA GLU A 300 6.77 23.21 -10.53
C GLU A 300 7.90 23.27 -9.50
N ARG A 301 7.61 23.84 -8.33
CA ARG A 301 8.60 24.02 -7.27
C ARG A 301 7.98 23.99 -5.88
N VAL A 302 8.60 23.23 -4.95
CA VAL A 302 8.23 23.19 -3.53
C VAL A 302 9.46 23.36 -2.65
N GLU A 303 9.38 24.28 -1.66
CA GLU A 303 10.39 24.42 -0.60
C GLU A 303 9.96 23.58 0.61
N ILE A 304 10.68 22.49 0.89
CA ILE A 304 10.37 21.51 1.93
C ILE A 304 11.39 21.62 3.06
N HIS A 305 10.91 21.85 4.29
CA HIS A 305 11.70 21.85 5.52
C HIS A 305 11.42 20.55 6.28
N TYR A 306 12.45 19.80 6.68
CA TYR A 306 12.27 18.48 7.30
C TYR A 306 13.36 18.13 8.30
N GLY A 307 13.05 17.22 9.23
CA GLY A 307 13.97 16.73 10.24
C GLY A 307 13.28 16.45 11.58
N LEU A 308 14.04 16.14 12.61
CA LEU A 308 13.50 15.93 13.95
C LEU A 308 12.81 17.20 14.46
N LYS A 309 11.60 17.03 15.03
CA LYS A 309 10.84 18.12 15.61
C LYS A 309 11.66 18.83 16.71
N HIS A 310 11.57 20.15 16.78
CA HIS A 310 12.35 21.01 17.71
C HIS A 310 13.88 20.99 17.49
N ARG A 311 14.34 20.52 16.33
CA ARG A 311 15.75 20.59 15.92
C ARG A 311 15.87 21.45 14.65
N ARG A 312 17.13 21.79 14.30
CA ARG A 312 17.39 22.50 13.04
C ARG A 312 16.93 21.64 11.87
N LYS A 313 16.08 22.18 11.02
CA LYS A 313 15.56 21.52 9.82
C LYS A 313 16.57 21.56 8.68
N SER A 314 16.57 20.49 7.89
CA SER A 314 17.13 20.51 6.54
C SER A 314 16.14 21.16 5.59
N VAL A 315 16.64 21.72 4.50
CA VAL A 315 15.83 22.35 3.45
C VAL A 315 16.10 21.63 2.13
N TYR A 316 15.03 21.28 1.43
CA TYR A 316 15.09 20.71 0.11
C TYR A 316 14.18 21.51 -0.83
N HIS A 317 14.67 21.76 -2.03
CA HIS A 317 13.87 22.37 -3.10
C HIS A 317 13.56 21.26 -4.11
N TRP A 318 12.30 20.86 -4.15
CA TRP A 318 11.80 19.97 -5.18
C TRP A 318 11.51 20.79 -6.44
N TYR A 319 11.81 20.21 -7.59
CA TYR A 319 11.49 20.73 -8.91
C TYR A 319 10.93 19.59 -9.76
N GLY A 320 9.79 19.82 -10.40
CA GLY A 320 9.09 18.82 -11.20
C GLY A 320 7.96 19.47 -11.98
N HIS A 321 6.95 18.67 -12.30
CA HIS A 321 5.72 19.13 -12.95
C HIS A 321 4.59 18.21 -12.53
N LEU A 322 3.73 18.69 -11.63
CA LEU A 322 2.52 17.98 -11.21
C LEU A 322 1.31 18.82 -11.54
N LYS A 323 0.40 18.24 -12.31
CA LYS A 323 -0.93 18.81 -12.55
C LYS A 323 -1.79 18.72 -11.30
N PHE A 324 -2.91 19.42 -11.31
CA PHE A 324 -3.88 19.36 -10.23
C PHE A 324 -4.23 17.90 -9.87
N LEU A 325 -4.15 17.54 -8.58
CA LEU A 325 -4.33 16.23 -7.97
C LEU A 325 -3.25 15.18 -8.24
N GLU A 326 -2.27 15.46 -9.08
CA GLU A 326 -1.15 14.53 -9.26
C GLU A 326 -0.25 14.49 -8.04
N GLU A 327 0.31 13.30 -7.79
CA GLU A 327 1.15 12.98 -6.64
C GLU A 327 2.53 12.50 -7.08
N GLU A 328 3.53 12.77 -6.25
CA GLU A 328 4.90 12.25 -6.45
C GLU A 328 5.52 11.81 -5.13
N LYS A 329 6.23 10.67 -5.20
CA LYS A 329 7.08 10.19 -4.11
C LYS A 329 8.44 10.88 -4.17
N VAL A 330 8.71 11.76 -3.23
CA VAL A 330 9.95 12.56 -3.15
C VAL A 330 10.92 11.91 -2.17
N PHE A 331 12.18 11.72 -2.63
CA PHE A 331 13.30 11.26 -1.81
C PHE A 331 14.07 12.48 -1.33
N LEU A 332 14.02 12.71 -0.03
CA LEU A 332 14.72 13.84 0.60
C LEU A 332 16.18 13.47 0.93
N PRO A 333 17.14 14.39 0.83
CA PRO A 333 18.49 14.15 1.35
C PRO A 333 18.48 13.77 2.82
N ILE A 334 19.53 13.05 3.26
CA ILE A 334 19.66 12.60 4.65
C ILE A 334 19.70 13.83 5.58
N PRO A 335 18.75 13.92 6.54
CA PRO A 335 18.79 15.00 7.53
C PRO A 335 19.84 14.70 8.61
N ASN A 336 20.07 15.68 9.47
CA ASN A 336 20.90 15.46 10.65
C ASN A 336 20.15 14.60 11.69
N TRP A 337 20.51 13.31 11.81
CA TRP A 337 19.99 12.38 12.79
C TRP A 337 20.65 12.47 14.17
N HIS A 338 21.67 13.33 14.35
CA HIS A 338 22.33 13.49 15.66
C HIS A 338 21.34 13.94 16.73
N GLY A 339 21.40 13.28 17.88
CA GLY A 339 20.50 13.55 19.00
C GLY A 339 19.25 12.69 19.02
N LEU A 340 19.09 11.71 18.12
CA LEU A 340 18.07 10.67 18.22
C LEU A 340 18.47 9.68 19.35
N ARG A 341 18.01 9.93 20.56
CA ARG A 341 18.34 9.11 21.76
C ARG A 341 17.16 8.31 22.31
N ARG A 342 16.00 8.48 21.71
CA ARG A 342 14.72 7.81 22.05
C ARG A 342 13.81 7.95 20.84
N THR A 343 12.66 7.32 20.88
CA THR A 343 11.57 7.60 19.91
C THR A 343 11.26 9.09 19.92
N GLN A 344 11.27 9.70 18.74
CA GLN A 344 11.03 11.13 18.53
C GLN A 344 10.04 11.36 17.39
N THR A 345 9.65 12.60 17.22
CA THR A 345 8.81 13.06 16.10
C THR A 345 9.68 13.59 14.98
N PHE A 346 9.48 13.08 13.78
CA PHE A 346 9.94 13.66 12.53
C PHE A 346 8.85 14.58 11.98
N GLU A 347 9.24 15.68 11.38
CA GLU A 347 8.32 16.70 10.86
C GLU A 347 8.77 17.13 9.48
N VAL A 348 7.82 17.21 8.57
CA VAL A 348 7.98 17.76 7.23
C VAL A 348 7.02 18.92 7.09
N GLU A 349 7.50 20.02 6.50
CA GLU A 349 6.73 21.26 6.33
C GLU A 349 7.00 21.86 4.95
N ILE A 350 5.95 22.16 4.20
CA ILE A 350 6.01 22.97 2.98
C ILE A 350 5.99 24.44 3.38
N LYS A 351 6.95 25.20 2.89
CA LYS A 351 7.09 26.63 3.15
C LYS A 351 6.66 27.50 1.99
N LYS A 352 6.96 27.05 0.79
CA LYS A 352 6.63 27.78 -0.45
C LYS A 352 6.26 26.81 -1.56
N THR A 353 5.30 27.22 -2.35
CA THR A 353 4.78 26.56 -3.53
C THR A 353 4.92 27.50 -4.71
N ASN A 354 5.62 27.08 -5.79
CA ASN A 354 5.92 27.90 -6.96
C ASN A 354 6.63 29.25 -6.62
N GLY A 355 7.40 29.25 -5.53
CA GLY A 355 8.16 30.44 -5.08
C GLY A 355 7.37 31.45 -4.24
N VAL A 356 6.05 31.25 -4.07
CA VAL A 356 5.19 32.08 -3.22
C VAL A 356 4.81 31.33 -1.94
N LYS A 357 4.17 32.03 -1.00
CA LYS A 357 3.63 31.39 0.20
C LYS A 357 2.49 30.46 -0.23
N ASP A 358 2.48 29.26 0.32
CA ASP A 358 1.39 28.31 0.14
C ASP A 358 0.07 28.85 0.72
N GLU A 359 -1.03 28.64 -0.01
CA GLU A 359 -2.33 29.23 0.32
C GLU A 359 -3.11 28.45 1.37
N ASN A 360 -2.79 27.14 1.55
CA ASN A 360 -3.47 26.28 2.52
C ASN A 360 -2.53 25.78 3.62
N PRO A 361 -2.31 26.53 4.69
CA PRO A 361 -1.36 26.13 5.73
C PRO A 361 -1.80 24.90 6.54
N LEU A 362 -3.01 24.39 6.33
CA LEU A 362 -3.56 23.26 7.11
C LEU A 362 -3.04 21.90 6.64
N ASN A 363 -2.62 21.79 5.38
CA ASN A 363 -2.07 20.55 4.78
C ASN A 363 -0.54 20.58 4.60
N ASN A 364 0.10 21.67 5.02
CA ASN A 364 1.54 21.91 4.83
C ASN A 364 2.44 21.19 5.82
N ILE A 365 1.92 20.70 6.93
CA ILE A 365 2.73 20.09 7.99
C ILE A 365 2.22 18.68 8.27
N LEU A 366 3.12 17.71 8.14
CA LEU A 366 2.88 16.36 8.56
C LEU A 366 3.98 15.87 9.51
N THR A 367 3.61 15.04 10.46
CA THR A 367 4.54 14.44 11.40
C THR A 367 4.44 12.93 11.40
N SER A 368 5.58 12.27 11.63
CA SER A 368 5.66 10.83 11.84
C SER A 368 6.50 10.50 13.07
N THR A 369 6.40 9.25 13.51
CA THR A 369 7.21 8.74 14.63
C THR A 369 8.47 8.08 14.09
N VAL A 370 9.63 8.47 14.64
CA VAL A 370 10.92 7.82 14.41
C VAL A 370 11.22 6.94 15.61
N PRO A 371 11.08 5.62 15.51
CA PRO A 371 11.51 4.72 16.59
C PRO A 371 13.05 4.75 16.71
N LEU A 372 13.55 4.56 17.90
CA LEU A 372 14.99 4.39 18.09
C LEU A 372 15.42 3.03 17.53
N PRO A 373 16.34 2.98 16.55
CA PRO A 373 16.87 1.71 16.05
C PRO A 373 17.65 0.96 17.15
N LYS A 374 17.80 -0.35 16.99
CA LYS A 374 18.64 -1.16 17.89
C LYS A 374 20.09 -0.68 17.83
N ILE A 375 20.76 -0.76 18.97
CA ILE A 375 22.18 -0.40 19.10
C ILE A 375 22.99 -1.67 19.14
N PHE A 376 23.99 -1.77 18.26
CA PHE A 376 24.88 -2.90 18.10
C PHE A 376 26.30 -2.54 18.55
N PRO A 377 27.11 -3.52 18.98
CA PRO A 377 28.56 -3.32 19.19
C PRO A 377 29.27 -3.05 17.85
N GLU A 378 30.54 -2.61 17.92
CA GLU A 378 31.36 -2.37 16.71
C GLU A 378 31.70 -3.67 15.98
N GLU A 379 31.73 -4.80 16.72
CA GLU A 379 31.98 -6.14 16.18
C GLU A 379 30.83 -7.09 16.53
N PHE A 380 30.33 -7.81 15.52
CA PHE A 380 29.26 -8.82 15.67
C PHE A 380 29.30 -9.81 14.50
N ILE A 381 28.44 -10.82 14.54
CA ILE A 381 28.33 -11.86 13.50
C ILE A 381 26.97 -11.76 12.82
N LEU A 382 26.94 -11.83 11.49
CA LEU A 382 25.75 -12.16 10.73
C LEU A 382 25.75 -13.67 10.45
N GLU A 383 24.87 -14.41 11.12
CA GLU A 383 24.63 -15.83 10.88
C GLU A 383 23.50 -15.99 9.85
N ILE A 384 23.76 -16.79 8.82
CA ILE A 384 22.78 -17.18 7.81
C ILE A 384 22.82 -18.70 7.67
N LYS A 385 21.70 -19.36 8.03
CA LYS A 385 21.48 -20.76 7.66
C LYS A 385 20.52 -20.77 6.48
N THR A 386 20.97 -21.32 5.38
CA THR A 386 20.19 -21.28 4.16
C THR A 386 19.12 -22.37 4.13
N ASN A 387 18.03 -22.07 3.45
CA ASN A 387 17.03 -23.04 3.04
C ASN A 387 17.63 -24.04 2.02
N ASN A 388 16.80 -24.89 1.45
CA ASN A 388 17.24 -25.88 0.45
C ASN A 388 16.27 -25.90 -0.76
N ARG A 389 16.44 -26.90 -1.64
CA ARG A 389 15.67 -27.12 -2.86
C ARG A 389 15.96 -26.08 -3.94
N ASP A 390 17.25 -25.74 -4.08
CA ASP A 390 17.76 -24.78 -5.06
C ASP A 390 17.27 -23.33 -4.86
N ARG A 391 16.78 -23.03 -3.63
CA ARG A 391 16.24 -21.69 -3.27
C ARG A 391 17.28 -20.78 -2.61
N ALA A 392 18.37 -21.32 -2.07
CA ALA A 392 19.37 -20.49 -1.41
C ALA A 392 20.06 -19.49 -2.37
N ARG A 393 20.19 -19.85 -3.64
CA ARG A 393 20.81 -18.99 -4.67
C ARG A 393 20.02 -17.73 -5.02
N GLU A 394 18.74 -17.70 -4.66
CA GLU A 394 17.84 -16.56 -4.89
C GLU A 394 18.10 -15.42 -3.89
N ASN A 395 18.90 -15.69 -2.87
CA ASN A 395 19.09 -14.79 -1.75
C ASN A 395 20.41 -14.01 -1.84
N SER A 396 20.37 -12.77 -1.38
CA SER A 396 21.54 -11.90 -1.25
C SER A 396 21.39 -10.92 -0.10
N PHE A 397 22.50 -10.36 0.39
CA PHE A 397 22.43 -9.27 1.35
C PHE A 397 23.42 -8.14 1.06
N THR A 398 23.10 -6.97 1.62
CA THR A 398 24.03 -5.87 1.77
C THR A 398 23.94 -5.25 3.16
N ILE A 399 25.06 -4.70 3.66
CA ILE A 399 25.09 -3.77 4.79
C ILE A 399 25.67 -2.46 4.28
N SER A 400 24.91 -1.39 4.37
CA SER A 400 25.32 -0.07 3.91
C SER A 400 25.21 0.98 5.00
N GLY A 401 26.04 2.00 4.94
CA GLY A 401 25.88 3.19 5.75
C GLY A 401 24.73 4.07 5.25
N ASN A 402 24.26 4.99 6.08
CA ASN A 402 23.17 5.90 5.72
C ASN A 402 23.53 6.85 4.54
N ASN A 403 24.80 6.96 4.19
CA ASN A 403 25.28 7.69 3.01
C ASN A 403 25.28 6.85 1.72
N GLY A 404 24.78 5.61 1.77
CA GLY A 404 24.73 4.68 0.64
C GLY A 404 26.02 3.89 0.39
N THR A 405 27.08 4.10 1.18
CA THR A 405 28.31 3.29 1.06
C THR A 405 28.03 1.85 1.49
N VAL A 406 28.26 0.88 0.60
CA VAL A 406 28.15 -0.55 0.91
C VAL A 406 29.43 -1.03 1.58
N TYR A 407 29.31 -1.58 2.77
CA TYR A 407 30.44 -2.14 3.57
C TYR A 407 30.55 -3.64 3.40
N TYR A 408 29.41 -4.32 3.32
CA TYR A 408 29.34 -5.79 3.14
C TYR A 408 28.28 -6.12 2.10
N SER A 409 28.56 -7.18 1.32
CA SER A 409 27.63 -7.79 0.39
C SER A 409 27.92 -9.27 0.24
N SER A 410 26.89 -10.06 -0.06
CA SER A 410 27.05 -11.46 -0.40
C SER A 410 27.04 -11.68 -1.91
N GLY A 411 27.62 -12.82 -2.33
CA GLY A 411 27.27 -13.48 -3.57
C GLY A 411 26.12 -14.48 -3.35
N PHE A 412 25.99 -15.42 -4.28
CA PHE A 412 25.01 -16.50 -4.19
C PHE A 412 25.32 -17.48 -3.05
N PHE A 413 24.28 -17.95 -2.38
CA PHE A 413 24.38 -18.96 -1.34
C PHE A 413 24.17 -20.37 -1.89
N LYS A 414 24.72 -21.37 -1.17
CA LYS A 414 24.44 -22.78 -1.40
C LYS A 414 23.38 -23.28 -0.45
N ASP A 415 22.59 -24.24 -0.90
CA ASP A 415 21.57 -24.89 -0.10
C ASP A 415 22.16 -25.57 1.16
N SER A 416 21.33 -25.57 2.23
CA SER A 416 21.62 -26.29 3.49
C SER A 416 23.00 -25.95 4.08
N THR A 417 23.42 -24.70 3.97
CA THR A 417 24.76 -24.25 4.39
C THR A 417 24.63 -23.17 5.47
N GLU A 418 25.50 -23.27 6.47
CA GLU A 418 25.66 -22.23 7.49
C GLU A 418 26.79 -21.28 7.12
N TYR A 419 26.49 -19.98 7.13
CA TYR A 419 27.46 -18.91 6.91
C TYR A 419 27.53 -18.02 8.15
N ASN A 420 28.75 -17.73 8.58
CA ASN A 420 29.02 -16.80 9.66
C ASN A 420 29.94 -15.69 9.14
N PHE A 421 29.36 -14.49 8.94
CA PHE A 421 30.09 -13.33 8.46
C PHE A 421 30.52 -12.48 9.64
N PRO A 422 31.82 -12.36 9.95
CA PRO A 422 32.31 -11.36 10.90
C PRO A 422 32.05 -9.96 10.35
N ILE A 423 31.39 -9.13 11.12
CA ILE A 423 31.06 -7.75 10.77
C ILE A 423 31.81 -6.84 11.73
N GLU A 424 32.59 -5.91 11.19
CA GLU A 424 33.26 -4.85 11.90
C GLU A 424 32.83 -3.50 11.30
N LEU A 425 32.18 -2.65 12.09
CA LEU A 425 31.66 -1.36 11.64
C LEU A 425 32.03 -0.26 12.65
N LYS A 426 32.42 0.89 12.14
CA LYS A 426 32.63 2.09 12.96
C LYS A 426 31.30 2.62 13.48
N ARG A 427 31.36 3.50 14.48
CA ARG A 427 30.16 4.21 14.99
C ARG A 427 29.42 4.90 13.87
N GLY A 428 28.11 4.66 13.77
CA GLY A 428 27.29 5.23 12.69
C GLY A 428 25.91 4.61 12.59
N PHE A 429 25.22 5.00 11.54
CA PHE A 429 23.89 4.51 11.18
C PHE A 429 24.02 3.57 9.98
N TYR A 430 23.42 2.40 10.07
CA TYR A 430 23.54 1.35 9.06
C TYR A 430 22.19 0.77 8.72
N GLU A 431 22.07 0.27 7.49
CA GLU A 431 20.94 -0.50 7.00
C GLU A 431 21.43 -1.87 6.52
N PHE A 432 20.79 -2.93 7.00
CA PHE A 432 20.88 -4.27 6.49
C PHE A 432 19.70 -4.49 5.54
N LEU A 433 20.00 -4.96 4.34
CA LEU A 433 19.03 -5.38 3.34
C LEU A 433 19.32 -6.83 2.99
N PHE A 434 18.34 -7.69 3.16
CA PHE A 434 18.35 -9.07 2.69
C PHE A 434 17.25 -9.24 1.65
N ARG A 435 17.56 -9.79 0.50
CA ARG A 435 16.66 -9.96 -0.63
C ARG A 435 16.50 -11.41 -1.01
N ASP A 436 15.30 -11.74 -1.46
CA ASP A 436 14.91 -12.97 -2.12
C ASP A 436 14.32 -12.62 -3.49
N ASP A 437 14.94 -13.10 -4.58
CA ASP A 437 14.57 -12.74 -5.94
C ASP A 437 13.28 -13.44 -6.42
N MET A 438 12.87 -14.52 -5.73
CA MET A 438 11.59 -15.22 -6.00
C MET A 438 10.47 -14.79 -5.06
N GLU A 439 10.73 -13.82 -4.19
CA GLU A 439 9.75 -13.12 -3.35
C GLU A 439 9.01 -13.99 -2.33
N ASP A 440 9.53 -15.17 -2.00
CA ASP A 440 8.89 -16.11 -1.08
C ASP A 440 9.64 -16.32 0.25
N GLY A 441 10.75 -15.60 0.45
CA GLY A 441 11.60 -15.66 1.65
C GLY A 441 12.36 -16.98 1.79
N ILE A 442 12.92 -17.22 2.99
CA ILE A 442 13.75 -18.40 3.25
C ILE A 442 13.04 -19.47 4.09
N SER A 443 11.72 -19.33 4.33
CA SER A 443 10.92 -20.33 5.06
C SER A 443 10.51 -21.50 4.15
N VAL A 444 10.13 -22.62 4.77
CA VAL A 444 9.37 -23.65 4.05
C VAL A 444 8.00 -23.08 3.64
N HIS A 445 7.58 -23.42 2.45
CA HIS A 445 6.28 -22.96 1.96
C HIS A 445 5.12 -23.51 2.80
N TRP A 446 4.23 -22.66 3.20
CA TRP A 446 3.07 -23.02 3.99
C TRP A 446 2.23 -24.14 3.36
N TRP A 447 2.03 -24.09 2.05
CA TRP A 447 1.22 -25.08 1.30
C TRP A 447 1.86 -26.47 1.23
N ASN A 448 3.17 -26.58 1.49
CA ASN A 448 3.88 -27.87 1.55
C ASN A 448 3.83 -28.54 2.94
N ARG A 449 3.19 -27.92 3.94
CA ARG A 449 3.20 -28.37 5.34
C ARG A 449 2.67 -29.80 5.56
N ASN A 450 1.78 -30.26 4.69
CA ASN A 450 1.18 -31.59 4.72
C ASN A 450 1.75 -32.52 3.63
N SER A 451 2.79 -32.09 2.93
CA SER A 451 3.46 -32.89 1.91
C SER A 451 4.40 -33.93 2.56
N ALA A 452 4.88 -34.88 1.76
CA ALA A 452 5.91 -35.80 2.19
C ALA A 452 7.18 -35.03 2.65
N PRO A 453 7.91 -35.51 3.69
CA PRO A 453 9.03 -34.78 4.28
C PRO A 453 10.06 -34.26 3.27
N GLU A 454 10.34 -35.03 2.23
CA GLU A 454 11.28 -34.65 1.17
C GLU A 454 10.79 -33.47 0.32
N LYS A 455 9.50 -33.16 0.34
CA LYS A 455 8.89 -32.02 -0.36
C LYS A 455 8.79 -30.75 0.50
N ILE A 456 8.79 -30.90 1.81
CA ILE A 456 8.70 -29.76 2.73
C ILE A 456 9.98 -28.90 2.64
N GLY A 457 11.14 -29.53 2.67
CA GLY A 457 12.42 -28.84 2.75
C GLY A 457 12.76 -28.38 4.17
N ILE A 458 13.77 -27.49 4.30
CA ILE A 458 14.16 -26.85 5.55
C ILE A 458 14.01 -25.33 5.45
N SER A 459 13.59 -24.70 6.54
CA SER A 459 13.60 -23.23 6.64
C SER A 459 15.01 -22.75 6.90
N GLY A 460 15.36 -21.61 6.29
CA GLY A 460 16.52 -20.86 6.67
C GLY A 460 16.37 -20.13 8.00
N GLU A 461 17.47 -19.62 8.53
CA GLU A 461 17.54 -18.75 9.70
C GLU A 461 18.43 -17.54 9.38
N LEU A 462 18.10 -16.41 9.95
CA LEU A 462 18.82 -15.16 9.75
C LEU A 462 18.92 -14.41 11.08
N LYS A 463 20.15 -14.22 11.59
CA LYS A 463 20.38 -13.64 12.93
C LYS A 463 21.61 -12.73 12.94
N PHE A 464 21.56 -11.73 13.80
CA PHE A 464 22.75 -11.03 14.28
C PHE A 464 23.11 -11.53 15.69
N LEU A 465 24.36 -11.88 15.88
CA LEU A 465 24.88 -12.46 17.12
C LEU A 465 26.05 -11.63 17.64
N LYS A 466 26.24 -11.60 18.97
CA LYS A 466 27.50 -11.22 19.56
C LYS A 466 28.53 -12.35 19.39
N TRP A 467 29.81 -12.08 19.62
CA TRP A 467 30.87 -13.08 19.56
C TRP A 467 30.72 -14.24 20.57
N ASP A 468 30.01 -14.01 21.67
CA ASP A 468 29.69 -15.02 22.66
C ASP A 468 28.43 -15.85 22.33
N GLY A 469 27.81 -15.61 21.16
CA GLY A 469 26.59 -16.28 20.70
C GLY A 469 25.29 -15.70 21.18
N GLU A 470 25.29 -14.61 21.95
CA GLU A 470 24.06 -13.92 22.33
C GLU A 470 23.36 -13.33 21.10
N VAL A 471 22.06 -13.57 20.96
CA VAL A 471 21.25 -13.07 19.83
C VAL A 471 20.96 -11.58 20.00
N LEU A 472 21.52 -10.76 19.12
CA LEU A 472 21.22 -9.33 19.00
C LEU A 472 19.86 -9.09 18.31
N HIS A 473 19.63 -9.82 17.23
CA HIS A 473 18.35 -9.77 16.48
C HIS A 473 18.17 -11.05 15.66
N GLU A 474 16.94 -11.54 15.63
CA GLU A 474 16.50 -12.65 14.81
C GLU A 474 15.39 -12.19 13.87
N PHE A 475 15.49 -12.56 12.60
CA PHE A 475 14.51 -12.23 11.59
C PHE A 475 13.53 -13.38 11.37
N LYS A 476 12.31 -13.05 10.99
CA LYS A 476 11.33 -14.04 10.56
C LYS A 476 11.71 -14.54 9.16
N PRO A 477 11.81 -15.86 8.94
CA PRO A 477 12.26 -16.42 7.65
C PRO A 477 11.22 -16.30 6.54
N ASP A 478 9.93 -16.11 6.86
CA ASP A 478 8.83 -15.94 5.93
C ASP A 478 8.56 -14.43 5.77
N PHE A 479 9.34 -13.78 4.91
CA PHE A 479 9.35 -12.34 4.75
C PHE A 479 8.97 -11.86 3.35
N GLY A 480 8.79 -12.75 2.37
CA GLY A 480 8.56 -12.36 0.98
C GLY A 480 9.83 -11.85 0.31
N GLN A 481 9.75 -10.70 -0.38
CA GLN A 481 10.80 -10.20 -1.26
C GLN A 481 12.03 -9.67 -0.52
N GLU A 482 11.87 -8.87 0.54
CA GLU A 482 13.01 -8.26 1.22
C GLU A 482 12.79 -7.99 2.71
N LEU A 483 13.89 -7.98 3.45
CA LEU A 483 13.98 -7.48 4.82
C LEU A 483 14.87 -6.26 4.85
N ARG A 484 14.35 -5.15 5.40
CA ARG A 484 15.15 -3.95 5.71
C ARG A 484 15.23 -3.75 7.20
N PHE A 485 16.44 -3.55 7.70
CA PHE A 485 16.66 -3.38 9.13
C PHE A 485 17.70 -2.28 9.38
N GLY A 486 17.24 -1.17 9.95
CA GLY A 486 18.12 -0.09 10.37
C GLY A 486 18.66 -0.32 11.78
N PHE A 487 19.95 -0.08 11.99
CA PHE A 487 20.61 -0.19 13.29
C PHE A 487 21.70 0.86 13.48
N ILE A 488 22.08 1.06 14.73
CA ILE A 488 23.15 2.00 15.13
C ILE A 488 24.30 1.18 15.68
N VAL A 489 25.52 1.49 15.27
CA VAL A 489 26.73 0.90 15.84
C VAL A 489 27.37 1.86 16.85
N GLY A 490 27.65 1.35 18.04
CA GLY A 490 28.25 2.10 19.15
C GLY A 490 27.27 3.06 19.86
N PRO A 491 27.75 3.85 20.83
CA PRO A 491 26.92 4.87 21.44
C PRO A 491 26.48 5.86 20.38
N ILE A 492 25.23 6.30 20.50
CA ILE A 492 24.58 7.22 19.54
C ILE A 492 25.49 8.42 19.28
N PRO A 493 25.85 8.70 18.04
CA PRO A 493 26.75 9.79 17.69
C PRO A 493 26.24 11.17 18.11
#